data_50f162bff9b65bc66c93a1824e82885e
#
_entry.id   50f162bff9b65bc66c93a1824e82885e
#
_cell.length_a   1.000
_cell.length_b   1.000
_cell.length_c   1.000
_cell.angle_alpha   90.00
_cell.angle_beta   90.00
_cell.angle_gamma   90.00
#
_symmetry.space_group_name_H-M   'P 1'
#
loop_
_entity.id
_entity.type
_entity.pdbx_description
1 polymer ?
#
loop_
_entity_poly.entity_id
_entity_poly.type
_entity_poly.pdbx_seq_one_letter_code
_entity_poly.pdbx_strand_id
1 'polypeptide(L)'
;MTDYGLSILININIYQIRKITMTDVNTNTDPALTQKKAAAKAALDYIEEGMILGVGTGSTVNCLIELLPQMNLKGAVASSQITENKLKALGIDVLDLNFVGELDLYVDGADEVNDALQLVKGGGGALTREKIVAAASKRFVCMVDASKSVKQLGVDCPIPIEVLPQARSYVARELVKMGGEPIYREGFVTDYGNVILDTYDLDVSEPPQMEQILNNLVGVVCHGIFAVNHADVVLKATPTGIDILSFTETIK
;
A
#
# COMPACT_ATOMS: atom_id res chain seq x y z
N MET A 1 -42.23 23.94 -4.17
CA MET A 1 -41.68 22.62 -3.84
C MET A 1 -40.87 22.17 -5.05
N THR A 2 -39.62 22.47 -5.09
CA THR A 2 -38.69 22.15 -6.20
C THR A 2 -37.64 21.20 -5.65
N ASP A 3 -37.73 19.99 -6.18
CA ASP A 3 -36.86 18.86 -5.90
C ASP A 3 -35.51 19.09 -6.57
N TYR A 4 -34.44 19.31 -5.82
CA TYR A 4 -33.07 19.36 -6.31
C TYR A 4 -32.41 18.01 -6.02
N GLY A 5 -32.77 17.01 -6.82
CA GLY A 5 -32.02 15.78 -6.94
C GLY A 5 -30.71 16.03 -7.69
N LEU A 6 -29.62 16.28 -6.98
CA LEU A 6 -28.28 16.36 -7.58
C LEU A 6 -27.73 14.94 -7.71
N SER A 7 -28.03 14.29 -8.85
CA SER A 7 -27.37 13.05 -9.25
C SER A 7 -25.96 13.39 -9.69
N ILE A 8 -24.98 13.21 -8.83
CA ILE A 8 -23.56 13.23 -9.23
C ILE A 8 -23.28 11.91 -9.95
N LEU A 9 -23.40 11.93 -11.26
CA LEU A 9 -22.84 10.89 -12.12
C LEU A 9 -21.31 11.03 -12.07
N ILE A 10 -20.65 10.26 -11.21
CA ILE A 10 -19.21 10.06 -11.26
C ILE A 10 -18.95 9.17 -12.48
N ASN A 11 -18.63 9.79 -13.61
CA ASN A 11 -18.05 9.10 -14.74
C ASN A 11 -16.64 8.63 -14.32
N ILE A 12 -16.53 7.36 -13.91
CA ILE A 12 -15.25 6.69 -13.71
C ILE A 12 -14.66 6.47 -15.09
N ASN A 13 -13.80 7.37 -15.52
CA ASN A 13 -13.16 7.31 -16.82
C ASN A 13 -11.81 6.58 -16.73
N ILE A 14 -11.84 5.35 -17.26
CA ILE A 14 -10.88 4.73 -18.16
C ILE A 14 -9.41 4.76 -17.69
N TYR A 15 -8.99 3.61 -17.17
CA TYR A 15 -7.59 3.25 -16.95
C TYR A 15 -6.78 3.36 -18.25
N GLN A 16 -5.65 4.03 -18.22
CA GLN A 16 -4.60 3.80 -19.21
C GLN A 16 -3.75 2.62 -18.75
N ILE A 17 -3.78 1.53 -19.50
CA ILE A 17 -2.82 0.44 -19.34
C ILE A 17 -1.68 0.71 -20.32
N ARG A 18 -0.54 1.16 -19.84
CA ARG A 18 0.69 1.25 -20.61
C ARG A 18 1.53 0.00 -20.36
N LYS A 19 1.90 -0.72 -21.41
CA LYS A 19 2.72 -1.94 -21.30
C LYS A 19 4.17 -1.64 -21.63
N ILE A 20 5.08 -2.09 -20.75
CA ILE A 20 6.52 -2.12 -21.00
C ILE A 20 6.91 -3.59 -21.12
N THR A 21 7.42 -4.01 -22.29
CA THR A 21 7.83 -5.39 -22.53
C THR A 21 9.22 -5.65 -21.94
N MET A 22 9.40 -6.74 -21.20
CA MET A 22 10.71 -7.18 -20.75
C MET A 22 11.45 -7.98 -21.84
N THR A 23 12.68 -7.61 -22.14
CA THR A 23 13.49 -8.21 -23.20
C THR A 23 14.42 -9.33 -22.75
N ASP A 24 14.64 -9.55 -21.43
CA ASP A 24 15.53 -10.60 -20.91
C ASP A 24 14.96 -11.25 -19.63
N VAL A 25 14.35 -12.41 -19.79
CA VAL A 25 13.95 -13.28 -18.66
C VAL A 25 14.97 -14.39 -18.53
N ASN A 26 15.83 -14.32 -17.50
CA ASN A 26 16.71 -15.42 -17.13
C ASN A 26 15.87 -16.56 -16.52
N THR A 27 15.76 -17.69 -17.19
CA THR A 27 14.81 -18.79 -16.89
C THR A 27 15.15 -19.61 -15.63
N ASN A 28 16.17 -19.24 -14.88
CA ASN A 28 16.66 -19.99 -13.70
C ASN A 28 16.33 -19.34 -12.34
N THR A 29 15.47 -18.31 -12.30
CA THR A 29 15.10 -17.60 -11.06
C THR A 29 13.64 -17.83 -10.73
N ASP A 30 13.29 -17.78 -9.43
CA ASP A 30 11.90 -17.79 -8.96
C ASP A 30 11.07 -16.73 -9.72
N PRO A 31 9.98 -17.14 -10.42
CA PRO A 31 9.16 -16.21 -11.20
C PRO A 31 8.61 -15.05 -10.36
N ALA A 32 8.25 -15.31 -9.10
CA ALA A 32 7.74 -14.26 -8.21
C ALA A 32 8.83 -13.22 -7.88
N LEU A 33 10.07 -13.68 -7.62
CA LEU A 33 11.19 -12.79 -7.38
C LEU A 33 11.55 -11.97 -8.63
N THR A 34 11.47 -12.59 -9.81
CA THR A 34 11.71 -11.91 -11.10
C THR A 34 10.70 -10.78 -11.31
N GLN A 35 9.41 -11.03 -11.06
CA GLN A 35 8.36 -10.00 -11.16
C GLN A 35 8.57 -8.88 -10.14
N LYS A 36 8.91 -9.19 -8.88
CA LYS A 36 9.20 -8.18 -7.86
C LYS A 36 10.36 -7.26 -8.25
N LYS A 37 11.45 -7.84 -8.76
CA LYS A 37 12.60 -7.08 -9.28
C LYS A 37 12.23 -6.19 -10.47
N ALA A 38 11.38 -6.69 -11.36
CA ALA A 38 10.90 -5.91 -12.51
C ALA A 38 10.02 -4.73 -12.07
N ALA A 39 9.09 -4.92 -11.13
CA ALA A 39 8.29 -3.84 -10.58
C ALA A 39 9.17 -2.80 -9.87
N ALA A 40 10.14 -3.26 -9.06
CA ALA A 40 11.10 -2.38 -8.40
C ALA A 40 11.94 -1.55 -9.38
N LYS A 41 12.40 -2.17 -10.47
CA LYS A 41 13.13 -1.45 -11.53
C LYS A 41 12.26 -0.40 -12.23
N ALA A 42 11.00 -0.73 -12.52
CA ALA A 42 10.07 0.22 -13.14
C ALA A 42 9.72 1.40 -12.21
N ALA A 43 9.77 1.20 -10.88
CA ALA A 43 9.53 2.28 -9.92
C ALA A 43 10.64 3.34 -9.95
N LEU A 44 11.84 3.03 -10.41
CA LEU A 44 12.94 4.00 -10.53
C LEU A 44 12.61 5.14 -11.50
N ASP A 45 11.75 4.89 -12.51
CA ASP A 45 11.34 5.92 -13.48
C ASP A 45 10.49 7.04 -12.85
N TYR A 46 10.03 6.85 -11.61
CA TYR A 46 9.27 7.83 -10.81
C TYR A 46 10.13 8.56 -9.77
N ILE A 47 11.36 8.10 -9.56
CA ILE A 47 12.27 8.64 -8.53
C ILE A 47 13.25 9.61 -9.18
N GLU A 48 13.24 10.85 -8.74
CA GLU A 48 14.12 11.90 -9.25
C GLU A 48 15.29 12.14 -8.30
N GLU A 49 16.41 12.60 -8.85
CA GLU A 49 17.59 12.99 -8.06
C GLU A 49 17.26 14.11 -7.06
N GLY A 50 17.77 13.98 -5.84
CA GLY A 50 17.57 14.97 -4.77
C GLY A 50 16.21 14.89 -4.06
N MET A 51 15.33 13.95 -4.42
CA MET A 51 14.06 13.71 -3.68
C MET A 51 14.31 13.22 -2.25
N ILE A 52 13.35 13.52 -1.36
CA ILE A 52 13.14 12.77 -0.12
C ILE A 52 12.05 11.75 -0.41
N LEU A 53 12.43 10.46 -0.42
CA LEU A 53 11.57 9.37 -0.83
C LEU A 53 10.88 8.72 0.37
N GLY A 54 9.54 8.57 0.33
CA GLY A 54 8.83 7.66 1.20
C GLY A 54 9.06 6.21 0.74
N VAL A 55 9.58 5.36 1.62
CA VAL A 55 9.94 3.97 1.30
C VAL A 55 9.12 3.01 2.14
N GLY A 56 8.37 2.17 1.45
CA GLY A 56 7.47 1.17 2.01
C GLY A 56 8.15 -0.01 2.70
N THR A 57 7.39 -1.08 2.89
CA THR A 57 7.84 -2.30 3.59
C THR A 57 7.40 -3.55 2.84
N GLY A 58 8.25 -4.57 2.80
CA GLY A 58 7.91 -5.87 2.21
C GLY A 58 8.91 -6.37 1.17
N SER A 59 8.65 -7.56 0.65
CA SER A 59 9.60 -8.26 -0.22
C SER A 59 9.83 -7.56 -1.57
N THR A 60 8.81 -6.92 -2.14
CA THR A 60 8.95 -6.13 -3.37
C THR A 60 9.73 -4.85 -3.12
N VAL A 61 9.45 -4.19 -2.00
CA VAL A 61 10.19 -2.98 -1.57
C VAL A 61 11.66 -3.29 -1.28
N ASN A 62 11.99 -4.47 -0.77
CA ASN A 62 13.38 -4.88 -0.58
C ASN A 62 14.15 -4.87 -1.91
N CYS A 63 13.52 -5.30 -3.02
CA CYS A 63 14.13 -5.22 -4.34
C CYS A 63 14.37 -3.77 -4.79
N LEU A 64 13.47 -2.84 -4.43
CA LEU A 64 13.68 -1.42 -4.69
C LEU A 64 14.82 -0.85 -3.85
N ILE A 65 14.86 -1.14 -2.54
CA ILE A 65 15.87 -0.63 -1.61
C ILE A 65 17.29 -0.96 -2.12
N GLU A 66 17.50 -2.15 -2.67
CA GLU A 66 18.80 -2.56 -3.26
C GLU A 66 19.23 -1.67 -4.45
N LEU A 67 18.29 -1.02 -5.13
CA LEU A 67 18.53 -0.15 -6.27
C LEU A 67 18.70 1.34 -5.90
N LEU A 68 18.21 1.76 -4.71
CA LEU A 68 18.22 3.17 -4.30
C LEU A 68 19.60 3.84 -4.18
N PRO A 69 20.71 3.14 -3.81
CA PRO A 69 22.03 3.81 -3.72
C PRO A 69 22.48 4.49 -5.01
N GLN A 70 21.95 4.09 -6.18
CA GLN A 70 22.26 4.71 -7.46
C GLN A 70 21.46 5.99 -7.77
N MET A 71 20.44 6.32 -6.95
CA MET A 71 19.45 7.38 -7.25
C MET A 71 19.82 8.75 -6.68
N ASN A 72 20.92 8.87 -5.93
CA ASN A 72 21.38 10.14 -5.33
C ASN A 72 20.23 10.91 -4.60
N LEU A 73 19.56 10.21 -3.67
CA LEU A 73 18.47 10.79 -2.88
C LEU A 73 19.00 11.80 -1.85
N LYS A 74 18.24 12.82 -1.53
CA LYS A 74 18.50 13.70 -0.38
C LYS A 74 18.28 12.97 0.95
N GLY A 75 17.43 11.95 0.96
CA GLY A 75 17.13 11.09 2.09
C GLY A 75 15.88 10.27 1.86
N ALA A 76 15.49 9.48 2.84
CA ALA A 76 14.29 8.66 2.78
C ALA A 76 13.51 8.69 4.11
N VAL A 77 12.19 8.53 4.03
CA VAL A 77 11.31 8.30 5.18
C VAL A 77 10.82 6.85 5.12
N ALA A 78 11.15 6.07 6.13
CA ALA A 78 10.82 4.64 6.18
C ALA A 78 9.43 4.39 6.77
N SER A 79 8.68 3.45 6.19
CA SER A 79 7.38 3.04 6.70
C SER A 79 7.44 1.92 7.75
N SER A 80 8.63 1.47 8.15
CA SER A 80 8.84 0.52 9.26
C SER A 80 10.27 0.59 9.79
N GLN A 81 10.48 0.04 11.01
CA GLN A 81 11.81 -0.09 11.59
C GLN A 81 12.71 -1.01 10.74
N ILE A 82 12.14 -2.03 10.11
CA ILE A 82 12.88 -2.95 9.23
C ILE A 82 13.38 -2.20 7.99
N THR A 83 12.55 -1.39 7.36
CA THR A 83 12.93 -0.58 6.21
C THR A 83 13.99 0.46 6.60
N GLU A 84 13.82 1.13 7.71
CA GLU A 84 14.79 2.08 8.26
C GLU A 84 16.17 1.46 8.42
N ASN A 85 16.25 0.29 9.04
CA ASN A 85 17.52 -0.41 9.24
C ASN A 85 18.21 -0.79 7.91
N LYS A 86 17.42 -1.20 6.90
CA LYS A 86 17.94 -1.54 5.56
C LYS A 86 18.49 -0.31 4.82
N LEU A 87 17.76 0.80 4.86
CA LEU A 87 18.20 2.05 4.23
C LEU A 87 19.50 2.54 4.85
N LYS A 88 19.60 2.55 6.19
CA LYS A 88 20.82 2.91 6.92
C LYS A 88 21.99 2.00 6.59
N ALA A 89 21.75 0.70 6.45
CA ALA A 89 22.81 -0.26 6.08
C ALA A 89 23.39 -0.02 4.69
N LEU A 90 22.61 0.63 3.79
CA LEU A 90 23.05 1.03 2.45
C LEU A 90 23.58 2.47 2.39
N GLY A 91 23.72 3.15 3.54
CA GLY A 91 24.23 4.52 3.60
C GLY A 91 23.24 5.60 3.16
N ILE A 92 21.95 5.27 3.09
CA ILE A 92 20.89 6.24 2.77
C ILE A 92 20.46 6.93 4.07
N ASP A 93 20.44 8.25 4.07
CA ASP A 93 20.00 9.05 5.21
C ASP A 93 18.49 8.83 5.45
N VAL A 94 18.15 8.31 6.63
CA VAL A 94 16.75 8.14 7.05
C VAL A 94 16.31 9.34 7.87
N LEU A 95 15.29 10.02 7.39
CA LEU A 95 14.78 11.25 7.95
C LEU A 95 13.47 10.99 8.71
N ASP A 96 13.25 11.76 9.77
CA ASP A 96 11.98 11.75 10.50
C ASP A 96 10.96 12.59 9.73
N LEU A 97 9.77 12.02 9.48
CA LEU A 97 8.67 12.66 8.77
C LEU A 97 8.27 14.02 9.40
N ASN A 98 8.40 14.15 10.73
CA ASN A 98 8.07 15.39 11.43
C ASN A 98 8.95 16.60 11.03
N PHE A 99 10.11 16.36 10.43
CA PHE A 99 11.07 17.40 10.05
C PHE A 99 11.22 17.62 8.54
N VAL A 100 10.59 16.79 7.70
CA VAL A 100 10.77 16.86 6.23
C VAL A 100 9.57 17.47 5.51
N GLY A 101 8.43 17.62 6.18
CA GLY A 101 7.20 18.11 5.56
C GLY A 101 6.57 17.09 4.61
N GLU A 102 5.93 17.57 3.55
CA GLU A 102 5.27 16.73 2.54
C GLU A 102 6.31 16.05 1.65
N LEU A 103 6.12 14.76 1.41
CA LEU A 103 6.98 13.98 0.52
C LEU A 103 6.49 14.09 -0.94
N ASP A 104 7.42 14.11 -1.88
CA ASP A 104 7.06 14.16 -3.30
C ASP A 104 6.53 12.81 -3.79
N LEU A 105 7.07 11.71 -3.26
CA LEU A 105 6.76 10.36 -3.69
C LEU A 105 6.84 9.37 -2.52
N TYR A 106 5.85 8.48 -2.45
CA TYR A 106 5.89 7.25 -1.68
C TYR A 106 5.86 6.04 -2.60
N VAL A 107 6.74 5.06 -2.37
CA VAL A 107 6.80 3.82 -3.14
C VAL A 107 6.67 2.63 -2.19
N ASP A 108 5.66 1.77 -2.41
CA ASP A 108 5.41 0.61 -1.57
C ASP A 108 4.83 -0.57 -2.36
N GLY A 109 4.65 -1.72 -1.69
CA GLY A 109 3.90 -2.86 -2.19
C GLY A 109 2.47 -2.91 -1.65
N ALA A 110 1.72 -3.93 -2.06
CA ALA A 110 0.42 -4.26 -1.50
C ALA A 110 0.20 -5.77 -1.42
N ASP A 111 -0.71 -6.18 -0.54
CA ASP A 111 -1.15 -7.57 -0.42
C ASP A 111 -2.23 -7.88 -1.46
N GLU A 112 -3.11 -6.89 -1.73
CA GLU A 112 -4.09 -6.91 -2.82
C GLU A 112 -4.23 -5.52 -3.47
N VAL A 113 -4.63 -5.50 -4.75
CA VAL A 113 -5.00 -4.30 -5.50
C VAL A 113 -6.18 -4.60 -6.41
N ASN A 114 -7.20 -3.75 -6.41
CA ASN A 114 -8.35 -3.85 -7.31
C ASN A 114 -8.22 -2.89 -8.52
N ASP A 115 -9.19 -2.95 -9.44
CA ASP A 115 -9.22 -2.11 -10.63
C ASP A 115 -9.40 -0.62 -10.33
N ALA A 116 -9.84 -0.24 -9.14
CA ALA A 116 -9.92 1.14 -8.67
C ALA A 116 -8.63 1.62 -7.98
N LEU A 117 -7.50 0.90 -8.12
CA LEU A 117 -6.20 1.16 -7.50
C LEU A 117 -6.26 1.24 -5.96
N GLN A 118 -7.35 0.73 -5.37
CA GLN A 118 -7.50 0.57 -3.94
C GLN A 118 -6.76 -0.67 -3.48
N LEU A 119 -6.22 -0.65 -2.26
CA LEU A 119 -5.29 -1.66 -1.79
C LEU A 119 -5.71 -2.28 -0.47
N VAL A 120 -5.29 -3.54 -0.26
CA VAL A 120 -5.10 -4.12 1.06
C VAL A 120 -3.61 -4.20 1.33
N LYS A 121 -3.20 -3.74 2.51
CA LYS A 121 -1.82 -3.74 3.00
C LYS A 121 -1.76 -4.17 4.46
N GLY A 122 -0.56 -4.40 4.96
CA GLY A 122 -0.34 -4.72 6.38
C GLY A 122 -0.16 -6.20 6.69
N GLY A 123 -0.01 -7.08 5.69
CA GLY A 123 0.41 -8.46 5.92
C GLY A 123 1.71 -8.56 6.71
N GLY A 124 2.66 -7.62 6.50
CA GLY A 124 3.89 -7.45 7.28
C GLY A 124 3.73 -6.71 8.61
N GLY A 125 2.55 -6.17 8.94
CA GLY A 125 2.24 -5.47 10.19
C GLY A 125 2.72 -4.02 10.30
N ALA A 126 3.14 -3.39 9.20
CA ALA A 126 3.63 -2.01 9.18
C ALA A 126 2.53 -0.99 8.76
N LEU A 127 1.27 -1.44 8.65
CA LEU A 127 0.15 -0.72 8.03
C LEU A 127 -0.03 0.73 8.52
N THR A 128 0.14 0.98 9.81
CA THR A 128 -0.07 2.32 10.39
C THR A 128 0.98 3.30 9.88
N ARG A 129 2.25 2.92 9.93
CA ARG A 129 3.34 3.76 9.46
C ARG A 129 3.30 3.91 7.93
N GLU A 130 2.92 2.85 7.20
CA GLU A 130 2.68 2.88 5.76
C GLU A 130 1.58 3.89 5.40
N LYS A 131 0.45 3.86 6.12
CA LYS A 131 -0.68 4.79 5.87
C LYS A 131 -0.30 6.25 6.19
N ILE A 132 0.47 6.48 7.26
CA ILE A 132 0.98 7.82 7.61
C ILE A 132 1.88 8.36 6.50
N VAL A 133 2.84 7.56 6.03
CA VAL A 133 3.79 7.99 4.97
C VAL A 133 3.05 8.21 3.65
N ALA A 134 2.10 7.33 3.29
CA ALA A 134 1.25 7.51 2.11
C ALA A 134 0.45 8.81 2.19
N ALA A 135 -0.19 9.09 3.33
CA ALA A 135 -0.99 10.30 3.54
C ALA A 135 -0.15 11.60 3.53
N ALA A 136 1.13 11.52 3.89
CA ALA A 136 2.07 12.64 3.88
C ALA A 136 2.77 12.82 2.53
N SER A 137 2.41 12.05 1.50
CA SER A 137 3.04 12.07 0.18
C SER A 137 2.10 12.61 -0.88
N LYS A 138 2.64 13.41 -1.82
CA LYS A 138 1.88 13.95 -2.97
C LYS A 138 1.47 12.87 -3.95
N ARG A 139 2.26 11.80 -4.06
CA ARG A 139 2.07 10.72 -5.00
C ARG A 139 2.42 9.37 -4.37
N PHE A 140 1.58 8.38 -4.61
CA PHE A 140 1.80 7.01 -4.18
C PHE A 140 1.92 6.06 -5.38
N VAL A 141 3.10 5.46 -5.56
CA VAL A 141 3.37 4.42 -6.56
C VAL A 141 3.40 3.07 -5.86
N CYS A 142 2.48 2.18 -6.24
CA CYS A 142 2.38 0.84 -5.70
C CYS A 142 3.00 -0.19 -6.66
N MET A 143 3.84 -1.08 -6.14
CA MET A 143 4.53 -2.14 -6.87
C MET A 143 3.96 -3.49 -6.49
N VAL A 144 3.42 -4.23 -7.46
CA VAL A 144 2.86 -5.56 -7.22
C VAL A 144 3.27 -6.55 -8.32
N ASP A 145 3.25 -7.83 -8.01
CA ASP A 145 3.20 -8.89 -9.00
C ASP A 145 1.74 -9.19 -9.39
N ALA A 146 1.55 -9.92 -10.50
CA ALA A 146 0.22 -10.17 -11.04
C ALA A 146 -0.71 -10.94 -10.09
N SER A 147 -0.17 -11.71 -9.13
CA SER A 147 -0.96 -12.47 -8.16
C SER A 147 -1.70 -11.59 -7.14
N LYS A 148 -1.31 -10.31 -7.02
CA LYS A 148 -1.91 -9.34 -6.10
C LYS A 148 -3.13 -8.61 -6.68
N SER A 149 -3.41 -8.81 -7.97
CA SER A 149 -4.54 -8.15 -8.65
C SER A 149 -5.83 -8.93 -8.42
N VAL A 150 -6.79 -8.32 -7.72
CA VAL A 150 -8.08 -8.92 -7.36
C VAL A 150 -9.24 -8.06 -7.88
N LYS A 151 -10.42 -8.65 -8.02
CA LYS A 151 -11.63 -7.88 -8.36
C LYS A 151 -12.25 -7.20 -7.15
N GLN A 152 -12.21 -7.88 -6.01
CA GLN A 152 -12.74 -7.40 -4.74
C GLN A 152 -11.67 -7.57 -3.66
N LEU A 153 -11.47 -6.54 -2.85
CA LEU A 153 -10.51 -6.55 -1.74
C LEU A 153 -11.01 -7.43 -0.58
N GLY A 154 -10.06 -8.03 0.14
CA GLY A 154 -10.35 -8.79 1.36
C GLY A 154 -10.91 -10.19 1.12
N VAL A 155 -10.86 -10.70 -0.12
CA VAL A 155 -11.32 -12.05 -0.47
C VAL A 155 -10.18 -13.07 -0.34
N ASP A 156 -9.01 -12.75 -0.87
CA ASP A 156 -7.87 -13.67 -0.90
C ASP A 156 -6.93 -13.49 0.31
N CYS A 157 -6.99 -12.35 1.00
CA CYS A 157 -6.23 -12.12 2.22
C CYS A 157 -7.09 -11.38 3.28
N PRO A 158 -6.80 -11.58 4.59
CA PRO A 158 -7.51 -10.86 5.64
C PRO A 158 -7.22 -9.37 5.60
N ILE A 159 -8.10 -8.57 6.18
CA ILE A 159 -7.87 -7.16 6.47
C ILE A 159 -7.15 -7.05 7.81
N PRO A 160 -5.86 -6.66 7.86
CA PRO A 160 -5.16 -6.43 9.12
C PRO A 160 -5.69 -5.15 9.79
N ILE A 161 -6.01 -5.26 11.08
CA ILE A 161 -6.50 -4.14 11.89
C ILE A 161 -5.61 -4.01 13.11
N GLU A 162 -4.87 -2.91 13.18
CA GLU A 162 -4.05 -2.57 14.34
C GLU A 162 -4.92 -1.98 15.44
N VAL A 163 -4.86 -2.55 16.62
CA VAL A 163 -5.69 -2.17 17.76
C VAL A 163 -4.87 -1.97 19.02
N LEU A 164 -5.29 -1.05 19.88
CA LEU A 164 -4.75 -0.92 21.21
C LEU A 164 -4.89 -2.26 21.97
N PRO A 165 -3.86 -2.77 22.67
CA PRO A 165 -3.92 -4.06 23.36
C PRO A 165 -5.13 -4.20 24.29
N GLN A 166 -5.51 -3.15 24.99
CA GLN A 166 -6.68 -3.13 25.87
C GLN A 166 -8.01 -3.24 25.11
N ALA A 167 -8.07 -2.79 23.86
CA ALA A 167 -9.29 -2.79 23.04
C ALA A 167 -9.50 -4.09 22.26
N ARG A 168 -8.50 -5.01 22.22
CA ARG A 168 -8.50 -6.19 21.35
C ARG A 168 -9.82 -6.96 21.37
N SER A 169 -10.31 -7.35 22.54
CA SER A 169 -11.53 -8.16 22.63
C SER A 169 -12.81 -7.37 22.34
N TYR A 170 -12.81 -6.06 22.60
CA TYR A 170 -13.93 -5.18 22.25
C TYR A 170 -14.01 -5.04 20.73
N VAL A 171 -12.90 -4.65 20.09
CA VAL A 171 -12.86 -4.48 18.64
C VAL A 171 -13.17 -5.79 17.90
N ALA A 172 -12.64 -6.93 18.38
CA ALA A 172 -12.98 -8.23 17.79
C ALA A 172 -14.49 -8.50 17.78
N ARG A 173 -15.20 -8.20 18.89
CA ARG A 173 -16.69 -8.35 18.93
C ARG A 173 -17.39 -7.40 17.96
N GLU A 174 -16.92 -6.18 17.78
CA GLU A 174 -17.51 -5.25 16.82
C GLU A 174 -17.31 -5.74 15.37
N LEU A 175 -16.12 -6.26 15.06
CA LEU A 175 -15.84 -6.85 13.74
C LEU A 175 -16.70 -8.08 13.45
N VAL A 176 -16.95 -8.94 14.45
CA VAL A 176 -17.91 -10.06 14.32
C VAL A 176 -19.32 -9.57 14.02
N LYS A 177 -19.78 -8.48 14.65
CA LYS A 177 -21.09 -7.88 14.35
C LYS A 177 -21.20 -7.34 12.91
N MET A 178 -20.05 -6.97 12.32
CA MET A 178 -19.96 -6.55 10.92
C MET A 178 -19.84 -7.73 9.94
N GLY A 179 -19.87 -8.98 10.45
CA GLY A 179 -19.78 -10.20 9.65
C GLY A 179 -18.36 -10.75 9.48
N GLY A 180 -17.34 -10.07 9.99
CA GLY A 180 -15.96 -10.50 9.89
C GLY A 180 -15.57 -11.58 10.89
N GLU A 181 -14.50 -12.33 10.58
CA GLU A 181 -13.84 -13.30 11.45
C GLU A 181 -12.45 -12.78 11.87
N PRO A 182 -12.35 -12.04 13.00
CA PRO A 182 -11.09 -11.47 13.46
C PRO A 182 -10.24 -12.53 14.17
N ILE A 183 -9.03 -12.77 13.67
CA ILE A 183 -8.04 -13.66 14.25
C ILE A 183 -6.90 -12.84 14.85
N TYR A 184 -6.61 -13.06 16.15
CA TYR A 184 -5.49 -12.41 16.81
C TYR A 184 -4.16 -12.90 16.23
N ARG A 185 -3.31 -11.96 15.76
CA ARG A 185 -1.96 -12.26 15.27
C ARG A 185 -1.04 -12.51 16.46
N GLU A 186 -1.02 -13.77 16.95
CA GLU A 186 -0.24 -14.16 18.12
C GLU A 186 1.27 -13.97 17.91
N GLY A 187 1.97 -13.55 18.98
CA GLY A 187 3.42 -13.39 18.95
C GLY A 187 3.92 -12.19 18.13
N PHE A 188 3.02 -11.34 17.62
CA PHE A 188 3.37 -10.15 16.86
C PHE A 188 2.99 -8.88 17.64
N VAL A 189 3.91 -7.91 17.60
CA VAL A 189 3.70 -6.55 18.14
C VAL A 189 4.15 -5.57 17.07
N THR A 190 3.33 -4.54 16.82
CA THR A 190 3.63 -3.50 15.82
C THR A 190 4.77 -2.59 16.29
N ASP A 191 5.35 -1.80 15.38
CA ASP A 191 6.38 -0.79 15.70
C ASP A 191 5.90 0.23 16.76
N TYR A 192 4.58 0.37 16.95
CA TYR A 192 3.97 1.25 17.95
C TYR A 192 3.52 0.54 19.24
N GLY A 193 3.87 -0.75 19.41
CA GLY A 193 3.55 -1.53 20.62
C GLY A 193 2.12 -2.05 20.66
N ASN A 194 1.40 -2.02 19.56
CA ASN A 194 0.03 -2.49 19.44
C ASN A 194 -0.05 -3.92 18.93
N VAL A 195 -1.27 -4.46 18.86
CA VAL A 195 -1.55 -5.82 18.37
C VAL A 195 -2.38 -5.74 17.07
N ILE A 196 -2.42 -6.85 16.32
CA ILE A 196 -3.18 -6.94 15.07
C ILE A 196 -4.27 -8.01 15.19
N LEU A 197 -5.44 -7.67 14.66
CA LEU A 197 -6.52 -8.59 14.32
C LEU A 197 -6.54 -8.76 12.81
N ASP A 198 -6.19 -9.94 12.32
CA ASP A 198 -6.36 -10.31 10.91
C ASP A 198 -7.82 -10.71 10.70
N THR A 199 -8.59 -9.88 10.00
CA THR A 199 -10.03 -10.04 9.88
C THR A 199 -10.38 -10.60 8.50
N TYR A 200 -10.87 -11.84 8.49
CA TYR A 200 -11.40 -12.52 7.31
C TYR A 200 -12.88 -12.20 7.15
N ASP A 201 -13.44 -12.50 5.99
CA ASP A 201 -14.87 -12.41 5.64
C ASP A 201 -15.53 -11.06 5.91
N LEU A 202 -14.73 -10.00 6.10
CA LEU A 202 -15.28 -8.65 6.22
C LEU A 202 -15.76 -8.18 4.84
N ASP A 203 -17.00 -7.71 4.75
CA ASP A 203 -17.52 -7.18 3.48
C ASP A 203 -16.84 -5.85 3.11
N VAL A 204 -15.93 -5.91 2.15
CA VAL A 204 -15.18 -4.77 1.60
C VAL A 204 -15.63 -4.48 0.16
N SER A 205 -16.90 -4.73 -0.16
CA SER A 205 -17.49 -4.40 -1.47
C SER A 205 -17.48 -2.89 -1.77
N GLU A 206 -17.58 -2.07 -0.71
CA GLU A 206 -17.44 -0.60 -0.76
C GLU A 206 -16.23 -0.15 0.07
N PRO A 207 -14.99 -0.32 -0.45
CA PRO A 207 -13.78 -0.14 0.34
C PRO A 207 -13.63 1.23 1.02
N PRO A 208 -13.98 2.38 0.37
CA PRO A 208 -13.90 3.68 1.03
C PRO A 208 -14.85 3.81 2.22
N GLN A 209 -16.05 3.19 2.14
CA GLN A 209 -17.02 3.21 3.23
C GLN A 209 -16.53 2.36 4.41
N MET A 210 -16.01 1.15 4.14
CA MET A 210 -15.47 0.28 5.17
C MET A 210 -14.26 0.92 5.85
N GLU A 211 -13.38 1.58 5.08
CA GLU A 211 -12.25 2.35 5.63
C GLU A 211 -12.72 3.41 6.63
N GLN A 212 -13.79 4.17 6.30
CA GLN A 212 -14.35 5.17 7.21
C GLN A 212 -14.99 4.55 8.46
N ILE A 213 -15.67 3.42 8.33
CA ILE A 213 -16.26 2.71 9.48
C ILE A 213 -15.16 2.26 10.45
N LEU A 214 -14.10 1.64 9.95
CA LEU A 214 -12.98 1.18 10.77
C LEU A 214 -12.21 2.33 11.41
N ASN A 215 -12.03 3.44 10.71
CA ASN A 215 -11.40 4.65 11.26
C ASN A 215 -12.16 5.24 12.46
N ASN A 216 -13.48 5.01 12.54
CA ASN A 216 -14.32 5.52 13.63
C ASN A 216 -14.54 4.49 14.75
N LEU A 217 -14.00 3.28 14.64
CA LEU A 217 -14.17 2.26 15.67
C LEU A 217 -13.20 2.47 16.82
N VAL A 218 -13.75 2.74 18.02
CA VAL A 218 -12.95 3.02 19.22
C VAL A 218 -11.99 1.87 19.52
N GLY A 219 -10.71 2.20 19.68
CA GLY A 219 -9.64 1.24 19.95
C GLY A 219 -8.92 0.72 18.72
N VAL A 220 -9.41 0.98 17.51
CA VAL A 220 -8.66 0.81 16.26
C VAL A 220 -7.64 1.95 16.17
N VAL A 221 -6.39 1.60 15.88
CA VAL A 221 -5.31 2.55 15.61
C VAL A 221 -5.23 2.81 14.12
N CYS A 222 -5.27 1.74 13.32
CA CYS A 222 -5.25 1.80 11.86
C CYS A 222 -5.72 0.44 11.29
N HIS A 223 -5.94 0.38 9.99
CA HIS A 223 -6.33 -0.85 9.28
C HIS A 223 -5.73 -0.89 7.88
N GLY A 224 -5.71 -2.08 7.26
CA GLY A 224 -5.05 -2.35 6.00
C GLY A 224 -5.79 -1.91 4.74
N ILE A 225 -6.97 -1.31 4.82
CA ILE A 225 -7.68 -0.80 3.63
C ILE A 225 -7.14 0.59 3.27
N PHE A 226 -6.63 0.74 2.06
CA PHE A 226 -6.15 1.99 1.47
C PHE A 226 -7.03 2.30 0.24
N ALA A 227 -8.18 2.90 0.47
CA ALA A 227 -9.19 3.17 -0.54
C ALA A 227 -9.53 4.65 -0.68
N VAL A 228 -9.52 5.42 0.42
CA VAL A 228 -9.69 6.87 0.40
C VAL A 228 -8.41 7.52 -0.13
N ASN A 229 -7.25 7.11 0.40
CA ASN A 229 -5.93 7.47 -0.12
C ASN A 229 -5.32 6.24 -0.80
N HIS A 230 -5.81 5.92 -1.99
CA HIS A 230 -5.37 4.78 -2.80
C HIS A 230 -4.05 5.09 -3.55
N ALA A 231 -3.52 4.13 -4.31
CA ALA A 231 -2.36 4.39 -5.15
C ALA A 231 -2.73 5.28 -6.35
N ASP A 232 -1.85 6.23 -6.72
CA ASP A 232 -1.98 7.02 -7.94
C ASP A 232 -1.54 6.22 -9.16
N VAL A 233 -0.55 5.35 -8.96
CA VAL A 233 0.00 4.47 -9.99
C VAL A 233 0.23 3.09 -9.41
N VAL A 234 -0.17 2.05 -10.14
CA VAL A 234 0.18 0.66 -9.84
C VAL A 234 1.07 0.10 -10.93
N LEU A 235 2.25 -0.36 -10.55
CA LEU A 235 3.20 -1.06 -11.40
C LEU A 235 3.01 -2.56 -11.20
N LYS A 236 2.20 -3.18 -12.08
CA LYS A 236 1.88 -4.59 -12.00
C LYS A 236 2.83 -5.39 -12.89
N ALA A 237 3.75 -6.11 -12.26
CA ALA A 237 4.64 -7.00 -12.98
C ALA A 237 3.92 -8.29 -13.41
N THR A 238 4.04 -8.63 -14.68
CA THR A 238 3.52 -9.84 -15.31
C THR A 238 4.65 -10.67 -15.89
N PRO A 239 4.44 -11.93 -16.31
CA PRO A 239 5.46 -12.70 -16.98
C PRO A 239 5.98 -12.07 -18.29
N THR A 240 5.24 -11.15 -18.90
CA THR A 240 5.55 -10.54 -20.20
C THR A 240 6.02 -9.10 -20.10
N GLY A 241 5.96 -8.45 -18.92
CA GLY A 241 6.35 -7.06 -18.75
C GLY A 241 5.69 -6.38 -17.55
N ILE A 242 5.63 -5.07 -17.59
CA ILE A 242 4.98 -4.23 -16.58
C ILE A 242 3.71 -3.62 -17.18
N ASP A 243 2.58 -3.86 -16.56
CA ASP A 243 1.35 -3.12 -16.79
C ASP A 243 1.34 -1.91 -15.82
N ILE A 244 1.28 -0.71 -16.37
CA ILE A 244 1.16 0.53 -15.59
C ILE A 244 -0.31 0.91 -15.57
N LEU A 245 -0.89 0.96 -14.39
CA LEU A 245 -2.28 1.34 -14.15
C LEU A 245 -2.29 2.71 -13.46
N SER A 246 -3.03 3.67 -13.99
CA SER A 246 -3.20 4.99 -13.39
C SER A 246 -4.55 5.58 -13.81
N PHE A 247 -5.08 6.51 -13.01
CA PHE A 247 -6.22 7.30 -13.46
C PHE A 247 -5.75 8.32 -14.52
N THR A 248 -6.55 8.53 -15.55
CA THR A 248 -6.33 9.63 -16.49
C THR A 248 -6.79 10.92 -15.82
N GLU A 249 -5.89 11.87 -15.59
CA GLU A 249 -6.31 13.23 -15.30
C GLU A 249 -7.09 13.75 -16.53
N THR A 250 -8.39 13.91 -16.36
CA THR A 250 -9.16 14.67 -17.34
C THR A 250 -8.80 16.14 -17.12
N ILE A 251 -7.87 16.66 -17.92
CA ILE A 251 -7.60 18.11 -17.99
C ILE A 251 -8.92 18.75 -18.40
N LYS A 252 -9.53 19.49 -17.48
CA LYS A 252 -10.67 20.36 -17.75
C LYS A 252 -10.19 21.70 -18.28
#